data_562cfc8250f29fbf780f0daae1d355eb
#
_entry.id   562cfc8250f29fbf780f0daae1d355eb
#
_cell.length_a   1.000
_cell.length_b   1.000
_cell.length_c   1.000
_cell.angle_alpha   90.00
_cell.angle_beta   90.00
_cell.angle_gamma   90.00
#
_symmetry.space_group_name_H-M   'P 1'
#
loop_
_entity.id
_entity.type
_entity.pdbx_description
1 polymer ?
#
loop_
_entity_poly.entity_id
_entity_poly.type
_entity_poly.pdbx_seq_one_letter_code
_entity_poly.pdbx_strand_id
1 'polypeptide(L)'
;HLLKYLCLEAYDEVAGVEFTRQYFPKQVHLIGSPAYNNNGTMVLGVAEGGKKITLYNLNTLPSIMDDVDLLNEWYFGTIHHEFTHILHQTKPYAAAFKAISGTDYVADYWSEEPYDTEFLQRGFITDYAQKNADEDMAEMVSKYITNDDEYWNSRLNAAGTQGASIIQAKFNYIKKYLSSEWGIDIDELRSVILRREAEVISGKIDLYDISLD
;
A
#
# COMPACT_ATOMS: atom_id res chain seq x y z
N HIS A 1 13.87 3.26 12.62
CA HIS A 1 12.80 3.11 13.60
C HIS A 1 11.42 3.19 12.98
N LEU A 2 11.10 4.22 12.17
CA LEU A 2 9.80 4.35 11.50
C LEU A 2 9.37 3.06 10.78
N LEU A 3 10.24 2.49 9.93
CA LEU A 3 9.94 1.25 9.22
C LEU A 3 9.63 0.08 10.17
N LYS A 4 10.43 -0.07 11.23
CA LYS A 4 10.20 -1.11 12.24
C LYS A 4 8.84 -0.90 12.89
N TYR A 5 8.59 0.30 13.43
CA TYR A 5 7.42 0.59 14.23
C TYR A 5 6.11 0.63 13.41
N LEU A 6 6.12 1.31 12.26
CA LEU A 6 4.91 1.52 11.46
C LEU A 6 4.58 0.34 10.52
N CYS A 7 5.59 -0.46 10.12
CA CYS A 7 5.35 -1.57 9.22
C CYS A 7 5.56 -2.93 9.88
N LEU A 8 6.80 -3.27 10.30
CA LEU A 8 7.10 -4.61 10.78
C LEU A 8 6.26 -4.99 11.99
N GLU A 9 6.26 -4.16 13.02
CA GLU A 9 5.54 -4.43 14.26
C GLU A 9 4.02 -4.37 14.11
N ALA A 10 3.49 -3.64 13.11
CA ALA A 10 2.07 -3.67 12.80
C ALA A 10 1.63 -5.06 12.30
N TYR A 11 2.43 -5.67 11.41
CA TYR A 11 2.17 -7.05 10.99
C TYR A 11 2.47 -8.07 12.08
N ASP A 12 3.47 -7.84 12.94
CA ASP A 12 3.74 -8.71 14.09
C ASP A 12 2.54 -8.76 15.05
N GLU A 13 1.87 -7.61 15.26
CA GLU A 13 0.71 -7.51 16.15
C GLU A 13 -0.52 -8.26 15.59
N VAL A 14 -0.77 -8.19 14.29
CA VAL A 14 -1.96 -8.76 13.64
C VAL A 14 -1.77 -10.20 13.18
N ALA A 15 -0.61 -10.50 12.58
CA ALA A 15 -0.34 -11.80 11.97
C ALA A 15 0.70 -12.64 12.73
N GLY A 16 1.36 -12.05 13.74
CA GLY A 16 2.39 -12.68 14.53
C GLY A 16 3.80 -12.58 13.96
N VAL A 17 4.80 -12.60 14.86
CA VAL A 17 6.22 -12.42 14.51
C VAL A 17 6.73 -13.45 13.48
N GLU A 18 6.21 -14.69 13.53
CA GLU A 18 6.64 -15.72 12.57
C GLU A 18 6.17 -15.42 11.14
N PHE A 19 5.00 -14.77 10.97
CA PHE A 19 4.54 -14.29 9.68
C PHE A 19 5.52 -13.28 9.09
N THR A 20 5.90 -12.26 9.85
CA THR A 20 6.84 -11.22 9.41
C THR A 20 8.23 -11.83 9.15
N ARG A 21 8.70 -12.72 10.01
CA ARG A 21 9.97 -13.44 9.81
C ARG A 21 9.97 -14.28 8.54
N GLN A 22 8.87 -14.88 8.18
CA GLN A 22 8.79 -15.75 7.01
C GLN A 22 8.63 -14.98 5.71
N TYR A 23 7.77 -13.96 5.69
CA TYR A 23 7.28 -13.35 4.44
C TYR A 23 7.79 -11.93 4.19
N PHE A 24 8.06 -11.15 5.24
CA PHE A 24 8.58 -9.79 5.01
C PHE A 24 10.00 -9.83 4.43
N PRO A 25 10.34 -8.95 3.49
CA PRO A 25 11.66 -8.89 2.87
C PRO A 25 12.79 -8.77 3.90
N LYS A 26 13.86 -9.54 3.69
CA LYS A 26 15.03 -9.52 4.59
C LYS A 26 15.96 -8.34 4.36
N GLN A 27 15.73 -7.61 3.28
CA GLN A 27 16.51 -6.43 2.94
C GLN A 27 15.58 -5.27 2.58
N VAL A 28 15.86 -4.12 3.18
CA VAL A 28 15.32 -2.83 2.75
C VAL A 28 16.50 -1.98 2.31
N HIS A 29 16.50 -1.62 1.04
CA HIS A 29 17.54 -0.81 0.43
C HIS A 29 17.05 0.64 0.36
N LEU A 30 17.74 1.53 1.07
CA LEU A 30 17.36 2.93 1.21
C LEU A 30 18.25 3.80 0.32
N ILE A 31 17.66 4.42 -0.70
CA ILE A 31 18.37 5.26 -1.67
C ILE A 31 17.96 6.71 -1.49
N GLY A 32 18.92 7.60 -1.27
CA GLY A 32 18.67 9.02 -1.03
C GLY A 32 18.11 9.75 -2.26
N SER A 33 18.54 9.39 -3.46
CA SER A 33 18.16 10.03 -4.72
C SER A 33 16.80 9.54 -5.22
N PRO A 34 16.02 10.38 -5.93
CA PRO A 34 14.84 9.93 -6.67
C PRO A 34 15.24 9.02 -7.85
N ALA A 35 14.32 8.17 -8.28
CA ALA A 35 14.37 7.42 -9.52
C ALA A 35 13.15 7.74 -10.37
N TYR A 36 13.24 7.60 -11.69
CA TYR A 36 12.17 7.94 -12.62
C TYR A 36 11.96 6.84 -13.65
N ASN A 37 10.70 6.61 -14.00
CA ASN A 37 10.32 5.81 -15.14
C ASN A 37 10.59 6.57 -16.46
N ASN A 38 10.57 5.86 -17.60
CA ASN A 38 10.76 6.45 -18.92
C ASN A 38 9.70 7.49 -19.28
N ASN A 39 8.51 7.41 -18.71
CA ASN A 39 7.42 8.38 -18.88
C ASN A 39 7.53 9.61 -17.95
N GLY A 40 8.61 9.70 -17.14
CA GLY A 40 8.87 10.82 -16.23
C GLY A 40 8.20 10.71 -14.86
N THR A 41 7.40 9.68 -14.60
CA THR A 41 6.84 9.44 -13.26
C THR A 41 7.92 8.99 -12.29
N MET A 42 7.83 9.46 -11.01
CA MET A 42 8.78 9.08 -9.98
C MET A 42 8.52 7.64 -9.52
N VAL A 43 9.60 6.87 -9.37
CA VAL A 43 9.57 5.56 -8.73
C VAL A 43 9.81 5.75 -7.25
N LEU A 44 8.83 5.45 -6.41
CA LEU A 44 8.94 5.57 -4.96
C LEU A 44 9.57 4.33 -4.34
N GLY A 45 9.29 3.15 -4.89
CA GLY A 45 9.88 1.89 -4.45
C GLY A 45 9.70 0.77 -5.49
N VAL A 46 10.37 -0.33 -5.23
CA VAL A 46 10.23 -1.58 -6.00
C VAL A 46 10.49 -2.80 -5.11
N ALA A 47 9.72 -3.87 -5.29
CA ALA A 47 10.02 -5.17 -4.71
C ALA A 47 10.77 -6.04 -5.71
N GLU A 48 11.92 -6.55 -5.30
CA GLU A 48 12.77 -7.39 -6.14
C GLU A 48 12.69 -8.86 -5.71
N GLY A 49 11.91 -9.65 -6.45
CA GLY A 49 11.82 -11.09 -6.28
C GLY A 49 11.40 -11.56 -4.87
N GLY A 50 10.59 -10.79 -4.16
CA GLY A 50 10.14 -11.09 -2.81
C GLY A 50 11.21 -11.05 -1.70
N LYS A 51 12.44 -10.63 -2.03
CA LYS A 51 13.57 -10.69 -1.10
C LYS A 51 14.02 -9.33 -0.60
N LYS A 52 13.78 -8.29 -1.39
CA LYS A 52 14.25 -6.92 -1.12
C LYS A 52 13.18 -5.92 -1.52
N ILE A 53 12.97 -4.90 -0.69
CA ILE A 53 12.28 -3.67 -1.04
C ILE A 53 13.34 -2.57 -1.17
N THR A 54 13.34 -1.84 -2.28
CA THR A 54 14.14 -0.64 -2.46
C THR A 54 13.23 0.58 -2.37
N LEU A 55 13.59 1.54 -1.53
CA LEU A 55 12.91 2.84 -1.41
C LEU A 55 13.83 3.93 -1.94
N TYR A 56 13.26 4.83 -2.73
CA TYR A 56 13.98 5.96 -3.31
C TYR A 56 13.62 7.29 -2.63
N ASN A 57 14.38 8.33 -2.95
CA ASN A 57 14.13 9.71 -2.51
C ASN A 57 14.20 9.95 -0.99
N LEU A 58 14.97 9.13 -0.25
CA LEU A 58 15.08 9.22 1.21
C LEU A 58 15.71 10.54 1.71
N ASN A 59 16.40 11.31 0.84
CA ASN A 59 16.91 12.63 1.20
C ASN A 59 15.80 13.64 1.54
N THR A 60 14.58 13.40 1.09
CA THR A 60 13.41 14.23 1.42
C THR A 60 12.80 13.91 2.79
N LEU A 61 13.05 12.70 3.32
CA LEU A 61 12.45 12.23 4.58
C LEU A 61 12.57 13.22 5.75
N PRO A 62 13.74 13.86 6.02
CA PRO A 62 13.86 14.78 7.14
C PRO A 62 12.93 16.00 7.08
N SER A 63 12.46 16.37 5.88
CA SER A 63 11.57 17.52 5.68
C SER A 63 10.08 17.21 5.83
N ILE A 64 9.71 15.92 5.97
CA ILE A 64 8.31 15.46 6.03
C ILE A 64 8.04 14.51 7.21
N MET A 65 8.97 14.42 8.17
CA MET A 65 8.87 13.44 9.27
C MET A 65 7.69 13.69 10.23
N ASP A 66 7.14 14.88 10.24
CA ASP A 66 5.99 15.31 11.05
C ASP A 66 4.68 15.35 10.25
N ASP A 67 4.71 14.96 8.97
CA ASP A 67 3.55 14.89 8.10
C ASP A 67 3.25 13.43 7.70
N VAL A 68 2.25 12.85 8.37
CA VAL A 68 1.89 11.44 8.18
C VAL A 68 1.35 11.16 6.79
N ASP A 69 0.63 12.10 6.19
CA ASP A 69 0.07 11.92 4.85
C ASP A 69 1.18 11.84 3.80
N LEU A 70 2.20 12.71 3.91
CA LEU A 70 3.38 12.65 3.05
C LEU A 70 4.24 11.41 3.31
N LEU A 71 4.39 11.00 4.58
CA LEU A 71 5.08 9.75 4.90
C LEU A 71 4.39 8.53 4.30
N ASN A 72 3.06 8.49 4.34
CA ASN A 72 2.26 7.43 3.72
C ASN A 72 2.31 7.48 2.21
N GLU A 73 2.18 8.67 1.62
CA GLU A 73 2.25 8.82 0.16
C GLU A 73 3.60 8.36 -0.40
N TRP A 74 4.71 8.72 0.25
CA TRP A 74 6.06 8.55 -0.32
C TRP A 74 6.76 7.28 0.14
N TYR A 75 6.45 6.75 1.34
CA TYR A 75 7.21 5.62 1.90
C TYR A 75 6.33 4.47 2.39
N PHE A 76 5.44 4.71 3.35
CA PHE A 76 4.73 3.58 3.97
C PHE A 76 3.69 2.98 3.04
N GLY A 77 2.96 3.79 2.30
CA GLY A 77 2.09 3.30 1.23
C GLY A 77 2.85 2.43 0.24
N THR A 78 4.04 2.88 -0.17
CA THR A 78 4.91 2.11 -1.07
C THR A 78 5.36 0.78 -0.45
N ILE A 79 5.76 0.76 0.82
CA ILE A 79 6.19 -0.48 1.49
C ILE A 79 5.05 -1.49 1.56
N HIS A 80 3.84 -1.05 1.94
CA HIS A 80 2.66 -1.92 2.01
C HIS A 80 2.22 -2.41 0.63
N HIS A 81 2.32 -1.56 -0.38
CA HIS A 81 2.11 -1.90 -1.78
C HIS A 81 3.05 -3.03 -2.22
N GLU A 82 4.35 -2.84 -2.05
CA GLU A 82 5.36 -3.82 -2.43
C GLU A 82 5.26 -5.12 -1.61
N PHE A 83 4.91 -5.01 -0.34
CA PHE A 83 4.68 -6.20 0.47
C PHE A 83 3.43 -6.98 0.02
N THR A 84 2.40 -6.29 -0.44
CA THR A 84 1.22 -6.94 -1.05
C THR A 84 1.60 -7.71 -2.30
N HIS A 85 2.51 -7.20 -3.14
CA HIS A 85 3.05 -7.97 -4.26
C HIS A 85 3.72 -9.26 -3.81
N ILE A 86 4.51 -9.22 -2.74
CA ILE A 86 5.15 -10.43 -2.19
C ILE A 86 4.10 -11.43 -1.71
N LEU A 87 3.06 -10.98 -1.05
CA LEU A 87 1.98 -11.85 -0.58
C LEU A 87 1.30 -12.56 -1.76
N HIS A 88 0.82 -11.84 -2.77
CA HIS A 88 0.11 -12.49 -3.88
C HIS A 88 1.01 -13.28 -4.83
N GLN A 89 2.32 -12.98 -4.90
CA GLN A 89 3.28 -13.82 -5.61
C GLN A 89 3.57 -15.13 -4.86
N THR A 90 3.47 -15.12 -3.54
CA THR A 90 3.68 -16.31 -2.68
C THR A 90 2.45 -17.21 -2.65
N LYS A 91 1.26 -16.63 -2.46
CA LYS A 91 -0.04 -17.30 -2.55
C LYS A 91 -0.92 -16.55 -3.54
N PRO A 92 -0.96 -16.97 -4.82
CA PRO A 92 -1.69 -16.24 -5.84
C PRO A 92 -3.19 -16.12 -5.55
N TYR A 93 -3.74 -14.95 -5.80
CA TYR A 93 -5.19 -14.74 -5.77
C TYR A 93 -5.86 -15.36 -7.01
N ALA A 94 -7.16 -15.73 -6.89
CA ALA A 94 -7.88 -16.36 -7.98
C ALA A 94 -8.20 -15.37 -9.13
N ALA A 95 -8.38 -15.90 -10.34
CA ALA A 95 -8.77 -15.13 -11.52
C ALA A 95 -10.05 -14.29 -11.35
N ALA A 96 -10.87 -14.64 -10.35
CA ALA A 96 -12.08 -13.90 -10.01
C ALA A 96 -11.84 -12.43 -9.65
N PHE A 97 -10.71 -12.10 -9.01
CA PHE A 97 -10.36 -10.70 -8.75
C PHE A 97 -10.13 -9.93 -10.04
N LYS A 98 -9.29 -10.47 -10.92
CA LYS A 98 -9.01 -9.87 -12.23
C LYS A 98 -10.26 -9.69 -13.08
N ALA A 99 -11.23 -10.61 -12.97
CA ALA A 99 -12.47 -10.57 -13.73
C ALA A 99 -13.40 -9.41 -13.31
N ILE A 100 -13.24 -8.82 -12.12
CA ILE A 100 -14.08 -7.70 -11.66
C ILE A 100 -13.91 -6.48 -12.56
N SER A 101 -12.68 -6.13 -12.93
CA SER A 101 -12.40 -5.06 -13.90
C SER A 101 -12.22 -5.57 -15.33
N GLY A 102 -11.88 -6.85 -15.51
CA GLY A 102 -11.82 -7.49 -16.83
C GLY A 102 -10.92 -6.78 -17.82
N THR A 103 -11.52 -6.13 -18.82
CA THR A 103 -10.83 -5.41 -19.90
C THR A 103 -10.56 -3.93 -19.59
N ASP A 104 -10.92 -3.45 -18.41
CA ASP A 104 -10.78 -2.03 -18.06
C ASP A 104 -9.36 -1.63 -17.63
N TYR A 105 -8.45 -2.61 -17.49
CA TYR A 105 -7.03 -2.33 -17.29
C TYR A 105 -6.41 -1.72 -18.54
N VAL A 106 -5.59 -0.67 -18.38
CA VAL A 106 -5.07 0.15 -19.47
C VAL A 106 -3.55 0.08 -19.64
N ALA A 107 -2.87 -0.82 -18.91
CA ALA A 107 -1.42 -0.98 -18.93
C ALA A 107 -0.69 0.36 -18.71
N ASP A 108 0.20 0.76 -19.61
CA ASP A 108 1.03 1.95 -19.43
C ASP A 108 0.30 3.29 -19.70
N TYR A 109 -0.98 3.24 -20.13
CA TYR A 109 -1.78 4.44 -20.39
C TYR A 109 -2.42 5.04 -19.11
N TRP A 110 -2.21 4.44 -17.94
CA TRP A 110 -2.82 4.87 -16.67
C TRP A 110 -2.55 6.34 -16.32
N SER A 111 -1.41 6.92 -16.74
CA SER A 111 -1.01 8.31 -16.50
C SER A 111 -1.41 9.28 -17.64
N GLU A 112 -2.24 8.84 -18.59
CA GLU A 112 -2.71 9.65 -19.72
C GLU A 112 -4.21 9.94 -19.60
N GLU A 113 -4.66 11.09 -20.12
CA GLU A 113 -6.09 11.40 -20.20
C GLU A 113 -6.86 10.35 -21.04
N PRO A 114 -8.06 9.94 -20.60
CA PRO A 114 -8.79 10.37 -19.40
C PRO A 114 -8.49 9.53 -18.15
N TYR A 115 -7.57 8.57 -18.23
CA TYR A 115 -7.36 7.57 -17.19
C TYR A 115 -6.77 8.16 -15.91
N ASP A 116 -5.93 9.18 -16.01
CA ASP A 116 -5.34 9.89 -14.87
C ASP A 116 -6.36 10.69 -14.03
N THR A 117 -7.54 10.98 -14.57
CA THR A 117 -8.60 11.76 -13.90
C THR A 117 -9.88 10.98 -13.63
N GLU A 118 -10.22 9.96 -14.44
CA GLU A 118 -11.49 9.22 -14.35
C GLU A 118 -11.37 7.87 -13.64
N PHE A 119 -10.23 7.55 -13.03
CA PHE A 119 -9.96 6.24 -12.45
C PHE A 119 -10.98 5.81 -11.39
N LEU A 120 -11.44 6.72 -10.53
CA LEU A 120 -12.43 6.41 -9.50
C LEU A 120 -13.78 5.97 -10.12
N GLN A 121 -14.27 6.71 -11.13
CA GLN A 121 -15.51 6.40 -11.83
C GLN A 121 -15.43 5.06 -12.59
N ARG A 122 -14.22 4.68 -12.98
CA ARG A 122 -13.89 3.39 -13.61
C ARG A 122 -13.73 2.25 -12.61
N GLY A 123 -13.79 2.53 -11.30
CA GLY A 123 -13.71 1.53 -10.23
C GLY A 123 -12.28 1.20 -9.77
N PHE A 124 -11.35 2.14 -9.87
CA PHE A 124 -9.99 2.02 -9.38
C PHE A 124 -9.70 3.04 -8.29
N ILE A 125 -8.98 2.64 -7.24
CA ILE A 125 -8.73 3.52 -6.08
C ILE A 125 -7.70 4.61 -6.36
N THR A 126 -6.79 4.35 -7.31
CA THR A 126 -5.78 5.28 -7.83
C THR A 126 -5.72 5.15 -9.36
N ASP A 127 -5.11 6.12 -10.03
CA ASP A 127 -4.80 6.05 -11.46
C ASP A 127 -3.88 4.85 -11.77
N TYR A 128 -2.83 4.63 -10.97
CA TYR A 128 -1.88 3.54 -11.13
C TYR A 128 -2.51 2.14 -11.00
N ALA A 129 -3.57 2.00 -10.19
CA ALA A 129 -4.32 0.74 -10.06
C ALA A 129 -4.87 0.22 -11.41
N GLN A 130 -5.06 1.10 -12.40
CA GLN A 130 -5.53 0.73 -13.73
C GLN A 130 -4.50 0.00 -14.59
N LYS A 131 -3.24 -0.05 -14.18
CA LYS A 131 -2.18 -0.68 -14.95
C LYS A 131 -2.42 -2.17 -15.16
N ASN A 132 -2.72 -2.90 -14.11
CA ASN A 132 -3.07 -4.32 -14.15
C ASN A 132 -3.65 -4.77 -12.79
N ALA A 133 -4.12 -6.02 -12.71
CA ALA A 133 -4.76 -6.56 -11.51
C ALA A 133 -3.83 -6.68 -10.30
N ASP A 134 -2.53 -6.86 -10.51
CA ASP A 134 -1.56 -6.97 -9.42
C ASP A 134 -1.35 -5.61 -8.76
N GLU A 135 -1.23 -4.55 -9.55
CA GLU A 135 -1.14 -3.17 -9.07
C GLU A 135 -2.45 -2.73 -8.40
N ASP A 136 -3.60 -3.09 -8.99
CA ASP A 136 -4.92 -2.78 -8.43
C ASP A 136 -5.10 -3.37 -7.01
N MET A 137 -4.69 -4.62 -6.81
CA MET A 137 -4.72 -5.24 -5.49
C MET A 137 -3.76 -4.55 -4.52
N ALA A 138 -2.53 -4.27 -4.94
CA ALA A 138 -1.52 -3.66 -4.11
C ALA A 138 -1.88 -2.22 -3.71
N GLU A 139 -2.37 -1.42 -4.67
CA GLU A 139 -2.86 -0.06 -4.42
C GLU A 139 -4.05 -0.06 -3.45
N MET A 140 -5.01 -0.95 -3.66
CA MET A 140 -6.20 -1.00 -2.80
C MET A 140 -5.86 -1.38 -1.36
N VAL A 141 -4.99 -2.37 -1.14
CA VAL A 141 -4.53 -2.73 0.21
C VAL A 141 -3.78 -1.56 0.83
N SER A 142 -2.78 -1.03 0.13
CA SER A 142 -1.94 0.07 0.62
C SER A 142 -2.78 1.29 1.01
N LYS A 143 -3.62 1.78 0.09
CA LYS A 143 -4.45 2.98 0.34
C LYS A 143 -5.49 2.77 1.44
N TYR A 144 -5.99 1.55 1.61
CA TYR A 144 -6.94 1.26 2.69
C TYR A 144 -6.29 1.28 4.07
N ILE A 145 -5.12 0.65 4.23
CA ILE A 145 -4.51 0.49 5.56
C ILE A 145 -3.74 1.72 6.04
N THR A 146 -3.35 2.62 5.13
CA THR A 146 -2.60 3.85 5.47
C THR A 146 -3.46 5.11 5.48
N ASN A 147 -4.78 4.99 5.32
CA ASN A 147 -5.67 6.14 5.32
C ASN A 147 -6.92 5.86 6.16
N ASP A 148 -7.54 6.92 6.68
CA ASP A 148 -8.70 6.85 7.55
C ASP A 148 -10.04 6.68 6.80
N ASP A 149 -11.13 6.59 7.56
CA ASP A 149 -12.49 6.45 7.00
C ASP A 149 -12.94 7.66 6.18
N GLU A 150 -12.46 8.85 6.49
CA GLU A 150 -12.77 10.07 5.74
C GLU A 150 -12.20 9.97 4.33
N TYR A 151 -10.92 9.59 4.22
CA TYR A 151 -10.29 9.34 2.93
C TYR A 151 -11.04 8.28 2.13
N TRP A 152 -11.29 7.10 2.72
CA TRP A 152 -11.95 5.99 2.04
C TRP A 152 -13.34 6.38 1.52
N ASN A 153 -14.16 7.00 2.39
CA ASN A 153 -15.49 7.43 2.02
C ASN A 153 -15.46 8.55 0.97
N SER A 154 -14.50 9.45 1.01
CA SER A 154 -14.34 10.48 -0.03
C SER A 154 -14.07 9.88 -1.41
N ARG A 155 -13.23 8.82 -1.47
CA ARG A 155 -12.97 8.09 -2.72
C ARG A 155 -14.21 7.39 -3.25
N LEU A 156 -14.96 6.69 -2.40
CA LEU A 156 -16.22 6.03 -2.80
C LEU A 156 -17.27 7.05 -3.29
N ASN A 157 -17.40 8.18 -2.63
CA ASN A 157 -18.30 9.25 -3.05
C ASN A 157 -17.89 9.84 -4.41
N ALA A 158 -16.62 10.11 -4.62
CA ALA A 158 -16.10 10.62 -5.89
C ALA A 158 -16.22 9.60 -7.03
N ALA A 159 -16.14 8.31 -6.73
CA ALA A 159 -16.34 7.23 -7.71
C ALA A 159 -17.76 7.15 -8.27
N GLY A 160 -18.73 7.73 -7.59
CA GLY A 160 -20.14 7.60 -7.96
C GLY A 160 -20.66 6.17 -7.78
N THR A 161 -21.92 5.94 -8.11
CA THR A 161 -22.58 4.65 -7.83
C THR A 161 -21.89 3.46 -8.50
N GLN A 162 -21.51 3.60 -9.77
CA GLN A 162 -20.90 2.51 -10.53
C GLN A 162 -19.47 2.23 -10.07
N GLY A 163 -18.62 3.25 -10.02
CA GLY A 163 -17.23 3.10 -9.60
C GLY A 163 -17.13 2.58 -8.15
N ALA A 164 -17.93 3.13 -7.24
CA ALA A 164 -17.96 2.67 -5.85
C ALA A 164 -18.39 1.20 -5.73
N SER A 165 -19.36 0.73 -6.55
CA SER A 165 -19.75 -0.68 -6.55
C SER A 165 -18.59 -1.61 -6.97
N ILE A 166 -17.81 -1.21 -7.97
CA ILE A 166 -16.64 -1.97 -8.45
C ILE A 166 -15.55 -1.97 -7.37
N ILE A 167 -15.20 -0.81 -6.81
CA ILE A 167 -14.23 -0.69 -5.72
C ILE A 167 -14.62 -1.59 -4.55
N GLN A 168 -15.89 -1.53 -4.15
CA GLN A 168 -16.39 -2.34 -3.02
C GLN A 168 -16.35 -3.86 -3.32
N ALA A 169 -16.65 -4.27 -4.56
CA ALA A 169 -16.53 -5.68 -4.96
C ALA A 169 -15.10 -6.19 -4.89
N LYS A 170 -14.13 -5.40 -5.36
CA LYS A 170 -12.70 -5.69 -5.25
C LYS A 170 -12.26 -5.75 -3.79
N PHE A 171 -12.65 -4.77 -2.99
CA PHE A 171 -12.29 -4.70 -1.58
C PHE A 171 -12.82 -5.90 -0.78
N ASN A 172 -14.07 -6.30 -1.01
CA ASN A 172 -14.64 -7.49 -0.39
C ASN A 172 -13.87 -8.77 -0.78
N TYR A 173 -13.40 -8.86 -2.02
CA TYR A 173 -12.53 -9.96 -2.44
C TYR A 173 -11.21 -9.94 -1.68
N ILE A 174 -10.55 -8.79 -1.58
CA ILE A 174 -9.28 -8.61 -0.87
C ILE A 174 -9.40 -8.98 0.61
N LYS A 175 -10.45 -8.51 1.29
CA LYS A 175 -10.73 -8.89 2.69
C LYS A 175 -10.79 -10.40 2.85
N LYS A 176 -11.53 -11.08 1.98
CA LYS A 176 -11.64 -12.53 2.00
C LYS A 176 -10.30 -13.21 1.72
N TYR A 177 -9.54 -12.74 0.74
CA TYR A 177 -8.23 -13.28 0.36
C TYR A 177 -7.23 -13.15 1.52
N LEU A 178 -7.09 -11.97 2.12
CA LEU A 178 -6.17 -11.74 3.24
C LEU A 178 -6.56 -12.58 4.45
N SER A 179 -7.84 -12.66 4.77
CA SER A 179 -8.32 -13.47 5.90
C SER A 179 -8.14 -14.97 5.66
N SER A 180 -8.52 -15.50 4.48
CA SER A 180 -8.49 -16.95 4.23
C SER A 180 -7.08 -17.50 3.95
N GLU A 181 -6.26 -16.75 3.22
CA GLU A 181 -4.92 -17.21 2.83
C GLU A 181 -3.85 -16.85 3.84
N TRP A 182 -4.00 -15.71 4.51
CA TRP A 182 -2.96 -15.13 5.34
C TRP A 182 -3.32 -15.02 6.82
N GLY A 183 -4.61 -15.21 7.18
CA GLY A 183 -5.10 -15.00 8.54
C GLY A 183 -5.06 -13.53 8.96
N ILE A 184 -5.00 -12.60 8.02
CA ILE A 184 -4.95 -11.16 8.28
C ILE A 184 -6.34 -10.56 8.17
N ASP A 185 -6.82 -9.96 9.26
CA ASP A 185 -7.95 -9.04 9.23
C ASP A 185 -7.43 -7.65 8.81
N ILE A 186 -7.82 -7.20 7.61
CA ILE A 186 -7.34 -5.93 7.06
C ILE A 186 -7.87 -4.71 7.84
N ASP A 187 -9.04 -4.82 8.47
CA ASP A 187 -9.60 -3.74 9.29
C ASP A 187 -8.83 -3.61 10.61
N GLU A 188 -8.44 -4.75 11.19
CA GLU A 188 -7.54 -4.77 12.36
C GLU A 188 -6.17 -4.20 12.00
N LEU A 189 -5.58 -4.63 10.88
CA LEU A 189 -4.29 -4.13 10.41
C LEU A 189 -4.32 -2.61 10.22
N ARG A 190 -5.36 -2.10 9.58
CA ARG A 190 -5.58 -0.65 9.43
C ARG A 190 -5.64 0.06 10.77
N SER A 191 -6.43 -0.46 11.70
CA SER A 191 -6.59 0.13 13.05
C SER A 191 -5.24 0.21 13.78
N VAL A 192 -4.43 -0.83 13.68
CA VAL A 192 -3.08 -0.88 14.27
C VAL A 192 -2.15 0.13 13.62
N ILE A 193 -2.14 0.24 12.28
CA ILE A 193 -1.28 1.17 11.55
C ILE A 193 -1.64 2.61 11.91
N LEU A 194 -2.92 3.01 11.81
CA LEU A 194 -3.36 4.39 12.12
C LEU A 194 -3.11 4.75 13.58
N ARG A 195 -3.26 3.81 14.52
CA ARG A 195 -2.91 4.03 15.93
C ARG A 195 -1.41 4.31 16.08
N ARG A 196 -0.56 3.52 15.45
CA ARG A 196 0.90 3.66 15.51
C ARG A 196 1.37 4.98 14.87
N GLU A 197 0.75 5.40 13.77
CA GLU A 197 0.99 6.70 13.15
C GLU A 197 0.67 7.85 14.11
N ALA A 198 -0.49 7.80 14.76
CA ALA A 198 -0.88 8.80 15.77
C ALA A 198 0.10 8.84 16.96
N GLU A 199 0.65 7.70 17.37
CA GLU A 199 1.65 7.61 18.42
C GLU A 199 3.00 8.24 18.01
N VAL A 200 3.40 8.11 16.74
CA VAL A 200 4.58 8.78 16.19
C VAL A 200 4.38 10.30 16.16
N ILE A 201 3.28 10.76 15.58
CA ILE A 201 2.99 12.21 15.43
C ILE A 201 2.84 12.90 16.79
N SER A 202 2.24 12.22 17.78
CA SER A 202 2.12 12.77 19.13
C SER A 202 3.43 12.79 19.94
N GLY A 203 4.52 12.27 19.38
CA GLY A 203 5.82 12.16 20.06
C GLY A 203 5.85 11.14 21.21
N LYS A 204 4.86 10.23 21.28
CA LYS A 204 4.82 9.15 22.26
C LYS A 204 5.96 8.15 22.05
N ILE A 205 6.41 8.02 20.81
CA ILE A 205 7.50 7.12 20.41
C ILE A 205 8.76 7.95 20.12
N ASP A 206 9.84 7.67 20.84
CA ASP A 206 11.14 8.27 20.56
C ASP A 206 11.79 7.59 19.35
N LEU A 207 11.73 8.24 18.20
CA LEU A 207 12.33 7.75 16.96
C LEU A 207 13.87 7.76 16.96
N TYR A 208 14.49 8.41 17.93
CA TYR A 208 15.95 8.48 18.09
C TYR A 208 16.48 7.47 19.10
N ASP A 209 15.61 6.82 19.85
CA ASP A 209 15.98 5.71 20.71
C ASP A 209 16.35 4.50 19.86
N ILE A 210 17.64 4.22 19.79
CA ILE A 210 18.22 3.10 19.04
C ILE A 210 18.53 1.90 19.94
N SER A 211 18.06 1.88 21.19
CA SER A 211 18.19 0.72 22.05
C SER A 211 17.49 -0.49 21.41
N LEU A 212 18.17 -1.62 21.44
CA LEU A 212 17.64 -2.91 21.02
C LEU A 212 17.07 -3.56 22.27
N ASP A 213 15.79 -3.34 22.55
CA ASP A 213 15.06 -4.09 23.57
C ASP A 213 14.59 -5.45 23.02
#